data_8dbd5e84197763798e18d8b0f74298be
#
_entry.id   8dbd5e84197763798e18d8b0f74298be
#
_cell.length_a   1.000
_cell.length_b   1.000
_cell.length_c   1.000
_cell.angle_alpha   90.00
_cell.angle_beta   90.00
_cell.angle_gamma   90.00
#
_symmetry.space_group_name_H-M   'P 1'
#
loop_
_entity.id
_entity.type
_entity.pdbx_description
1 polymer ?
#
loop_
_entity_poly.entity_id
_entity_poly.type
_entity_poly.pdbx_seq_one_letter_code
_entity_poly.pdbx_strand_id
1 'polypeptide(L)'
;GTLTFLSNPKYTQYIYTTQASACLVNKDFVAEQPLTTALIRVDNAYECLAKLLALVESVKPKKQGISAKADIHESAKLGENVYVGAFVVIGANVVIGNNVKIYANTVIDDDVVVGDDTVVYAGVKIYEGCRIGARCMLHAGVVVGSDGFGHAPDAEGHYHKIPQIGN
;
A
#
# COMPACT_ATOMS: atom_id res chain seq x y z
N GLY A 1 11.13 -18.20 -20.05
CA GLY A 1 11.00 -16.96 -20.80
C GLY A 1 10.67 -15.79 -19.89
N THR A 2 11.10 -14.60 -20.26
CA THR A 2 10.81 -13.36 -19.54
C THR A 2 10.08 -12.38 -20.44
N LEU A 3 9.25 -11.53 -19.86
CA LEU A 3 8.57 -10.43 -20.53
C LEU A 3 9.18 -9.11 -20.06
N THR A 4 9.45 -8.21 -20.99
CA THR A 4 9.85 -6.82 -20.72
C THR A 4 8.92 -5.85 -21.44
N PHE A 5 9.17 -4.55 -21.30
CA PHE A 5 8.39 -3.52 -22.01
C PHE A 5 9.27 -2.35 -22.43
N LEU A 6 8.83 -1.65 -23.46
CA LEU A 6 9.41 -0.40 -23.93
C LEU A 6 8.26 0.59 -24.20
N SER A 7 8.17 1.64 -23.38
CA SER A 7 7.20 2.73 -23.55
C SER A 7 7.89 4.10 -23.70
N ASN A 8 9.11 4.25 -23.15
CA ASN A 8 9.85 5.50 -23.21
C ASN A 8 10.95 5.41 -24.30
N PRO A 9 10.92 6.28 -25.32
CA PRO A 9 11.90 6.27 -26.42
C PRO A 9 13.36 6.38 -25.99
N LYS A 10 13.65 6.99 -24.83
CA LYS A 10 15.02 7.06 -24.28
C LYS A 10 15.66 5.70 -24.02
N TYR A 11 14.85 4.65 -23.90
CA TYR A 11 15.31 3.30 -23.63
C TYR A 11 15.29 2.39 -24.85
N THR A 12 15.00 2.92 -26.05
CA THR A 12 14.92 2.14 -27.30
C THR A 12 16.18 1.32 -27.55
N GLN A 13 17.35 1.83 -27.25
CA GLN A 13 18.62 1.12 -27.45
C GLN A 13 18.68 -0.24 -26.73
N TYR A 14 17.98 -0.40 -25.60
CA TYR A 14 18.01 -1.64 -24.82
C TYR A 14 17.16 -2.77 -25.40
N ILE A 15 16.26 -2.47 -26.37
CA ILE A 15 15.47 -3.53 -27.01
C ILE A 15 16.32 -4.42 -27.89
N TYR A 16 17.44 -3.90 -28.40
CA TYR A 16 18.36 -4.64 -29.27
C TYR A 16 19.32 -5.56 -28.51
N THR A 17 19.44 -5.36 -27.20
CA THR A 17 20.36 -6.13 -26.35
C THR A 17 19.65 -6.98 -25.30
N THR A 18 18.31 -6.84 -25.19
CA THR A 18 17.54 -7.58 -24.19
C THR A 18 17.56 -9.08 -24.44
N GLN A 19 17.64 -9.86 -23.35
CA GLN A 19 17.51 -11.32 -23.38
C GLN A 19 16.06 -11.77 -23.09
N ALA A 20 15.09 -10.85 -23.05
CA ALA A 20 13.69 -11.17 -22.83
C ALA A 20 13.12 -11.93 -24.04
N SER A 21 12.28 -12.93 -23.76
CA SER A 21 11.60 -13.69 -24.82
C SER A 21 10.56 -12.86 -25.56
N ALA A 22 9.94 -11.89 -24.88
CA ALA A 22 8.97 -10.97 -25.47
C ALA A 22 9.08 -9.57 -24.87
N CYS A 23 8.72 -8.55 -25.67
CA CYS A 23 8.69 -7.16 -25.28
C CYS A 23 7.35 -6.53 -25.66
N LEU A 24 6.67 -5.91 -24.68
CA LEU A 24 5.52 -5.05 -24.93
C LEU A 24 6.00 -3.73 -25.52
N VAL A 25 5.48 -3.35 -26.67
CA VAL A 25 5.79 -2.07 -27.33
C VAL A 25 4.50 -1.38 -27.77
N ASN A 26 4.54 -0.06 -27.93
CA ASN A 26 3.44 0.68 -28.53
C ASN A 26 3.27 0.27 -30.00
N LYS A 27 2.06 0.38 -30.53
CA LYS A 27 1.73 0.00 -31.92
C LYS A 27 2.59 0.71 -32.97
N ASP A 28 2.93 1.96 -32.70
CA ASP A 28 3.73 2.83 -33.56
C ASP A 28 5.24 2.56 -33.50
N PHE A 29 5.70 1.70 -32.60
CA PHE A 29 7.13 1.39 -32.51
C PHE A 29 7.62 0.71 -33.79
N VAL A 30 8.66 1.26 -34.39
CA VAL A 30 9.37 0.68 -35.55
C VAL A 30 10.79 0.37 -35.11
N ALA A 31 11.21 -0.89 -35.30
CA ALA A 31 12.58 -1.30 -35.03
C ALA A 31 13.50 -0.86 -36.17
N GLU A 32 14.58 -0.21 -35.83
CA GLU A 32 15.62 0.25 -36.79
C GLU A 32 16.66 -0.83 -37.10
N GLN A 33 16.72 -1.89 -36.29
CA GLN A 33 17.66 -2.99 -36.39
C GLN A 33 16.94 -4.33 -36.15
N PRO A 34 17.51 -5.45 -36.60
CA PRO A 34 16.98 -6.77 -36.31
C PRO A 34 16.85 -7.04 -34.79
N LEU A 35 15.76 -7.69 -34.40
CA LEU A 35 15.44 -8.02 -32.98
C LEU A 35 15.48 -9.54 -32.79
N THR A 36 15.97 -9.95 -31.63
CA THR A 36 15.92 -11.35 -31.19
C THR A 36 14.69 -11.61 -30.30
N THR A 37 14.12 -10.56 -29.69
CA THR A 37 12.93 -10.63 -28.83
C THR A 37 11.66 -10.51 -29.67
N ALA A 38 10.62 -11.27 -29.32
CA ALA A 38 9.30 -11.14 -29.95
C ALA A 38 8.61 -9.85 -29.50
N LEU A 39 8.00 -9.11 -30.44
CA LEU A 39 7.25 -7.91 -30.12
C LEU A 39 5.77 -8.18 -29.91
N ILE A 40 5.22 -7.73 -28.80
CA ILE A 40 3.78 -7.69 -28.53
C ILE A 40 3.36 -6.22 -28.62
N ARG A 41 2.63 -5.89 -29.72
CA ARG A 41 2.20 -4.52 -30.01
C ARG A 41 0.87 -4.23 -29.34
N VAL A 42 0.84 -3.14 -28.55
CA VAL A 42 -0.35 -2.70 -27.81
C VAL A 42 -0.54 -1.19 -27.97
N ASP A 43 -1.72 -0.68 -27.65
CA ASP A 43 -2.00 0.77 -27.73
C ASP A 43 -1.11 1.57 -26.78
N ASN A 44 -0.92 1.07 -25.56
CA ASN A 44 -0.06 1.67 -24.55
C ASN A 44 0.68 0.58 -23.78
N ALA A 45 1.98 0.45 -24.01
CA ALA A 45 2.82 -0.59 -23.39
C ALA A 45 2.91 -0.45 -21.85
N TYR A 46 2.94 0.79 -21.34
CA TYR A 46 3.02 1.04 -19.90
C TYR A 46 1.72 0.69 -19.19
N GLU A 47 0.58 1.07 -19.77
CA GLU A 47 -0.75 0.71 -19.24
C GLU A 47 -0.97 -0.82 -19.29
N CYS A 48 -0.57 -1.45 -20.38
CA CYS A 48 -0.66 -2.91 -20.51
C CYS A 48 0.18 -3.63 -19.45
N LEU A 49 1.39 -3.16 -19.19
CA LEU A 49 2.22 -3.68 -18.10
C LEU A 49 1.52 -3.52 -16.75
N ALA A 50 0.97 -2.35 -16.45
CA ALA A 50 0.25 -2.11 -15.19
C ALA A 50 -0.91 -3.09 -15.02
N LYS A 51 -1.71 -3.32 -16.07
CA LYS A 51 -2.81 -4.30 -16.07
C LYS A 51 -2.31 -5.73 -15.84
N LEU A 52 -1.20 -6.13 -16.46
CA LEU A 52 -0.60 -7.45 -16.26
C LEU A 52 -0.09 -7.64 -14.84
N LEU A 53 0.57 -6.64 -14.27
CA LEU A 53 1.04 -6.69 -12.88
C LEU A 53 -0.12 -6.75 -11.89
N ALA A 54 -1.19 -6.00 -12.13
CA ALA A 54 -2.42 -6.07 -11.34
C ALA A 54 -3.07 -7.48 -11.42
N LEU A 55 -3.09 -8.08 -12.61
CA LEU A 55 -3.58 -9.45 -12.79
C LEU A 55 -2.73 -10.46 -12.00
N VAL A 56 -1.40 -10.36 -12.10
CA VAL A 56 -0.48 -11.22 -11.31
C VAL A 56 -0.72 -11.06 -9.82
N GLU A 57 -0.92 -9.84 -9.34
CA GLU A 57 -1.22 -9.59 -7.93
C GLU A 57 -2.58 -10.17 -7.51
N SER A 58 -3.59 -10.10 -8.39
CA SER A 58 -4.95 -10.60 -8.10
C SER A 58 -5.01 -12.13 -7.91
N VAL A 59 -4.12 -12.88 -8.58
CA VAL A 59 -4.09 -14.36 -8.50
C VAL A 59 -3.20 -14.88 -7.36
N LYS A 60 -2.46 -14.01 -6.67
CA LYS A 60 -1.70 -14.40 -5.49
C LYS A 60 -2.64 -14.84 -4.36
N PRO A 61 -2.29 -15.87 -3.59
CA PRO A 61 -3.05 -16.26 -2.41
C PRO A 61 -3.18 -15.09 -1.43
N LYS A 62 -4.40 -14.66 -1.17
CA LYS A 62 -4.66 -13.60 -0.21
C LYS A 62 -4.62 -14.16 1.20
N LYS A 63 -3.89 -13.50 2.10
CA LYS A 63 -3.90 -13.85 3.52
C LYS A 63 -5.30 -13.63 4.09
N GLN A 64 -5.73 -14.55 4.96
CA GLN A 64 -7.03 -14.53 5.61
C GLN A 64 -6.90 -14.96 7.08
N GLY A 65 -7.90 -14.61 7.88
CA GLY A 65 -8.02 -15.03 9.26
C GLY A 65 -7.29 -14.12 10.24
N ILE A 66 -7.53 -14.38 11.50
CA ILE A 66 -7.01 -13.61 12.64
C ILE A 66 -5.99 -14.48 13.36
N SER A 67 -4.81 -13.94 13.57
CA SER A 67 -3.76 -14.62 14.33
C SER A 67 -4.15 -14.75 15.79
N ALA A 68 -3.97 -15.94 16.37
CA ALA A 68 -4.14 -16.15 17.81
C ALA A 68 -3.14 -15.35 18.68
N LYS A 69 -2.14 -14.71 18.05
CA LYS A 69 -1.19 -13.82 18.73
C LYS A 69 -1.53 -12.34 18.55
N ALA A 70 -2.68 -12.02 17.96
CA ALA A 70 -3.18 -10.64 17.92
C ALA A 70 -3.92 -10.34 19.23
N ASP A 71 -3.82 -9.10 19.67
CA ASP A 71 -4.55 -8.56 20.81
C ASP A 71 -5.63 -7.61 20.27
N ILE A 72 -6.89 -7.98 20.44
CA ILE A 72 -8.03 -7.24 19.89
C ILE A 72 -8.99 -6.97 21.01
N HIS A 73 -9.24 -5.70 21.27
CA HIS A 73 -10.19 -5.29 22.30
C HIS A 73 -11.60 -5.80 21.97
N GLU A 74 -12.34 -6.24 22.99
CA GLU A 74 -13.67 -6.85 22.83
C GLU A 74 -14.72 -5.95 22.18
N SER A 75 -14.58 -4.63 22.31
CA SER A 75 -15.47 -3.65 21.67
C SER A 75 -15.14 -3.35 20.22
N ALA A 76 -14.00 -3.84 19.69
CA ALA A 76 -13.62 -3.64 18.30
C ALA A 76 -14.55 -4.39 17.35
N LYS A 77 -14.90 -3.77 16.24
CA LYS A 77 -15.76 -4.35 15.20
C LYS A 77 -14.96 -4.61 13.95
N LEU A 78 -14.89 -5.88 13.56
CA LEU A 78 -14.21 -6.31 12.34
C LEU A 78 -15.24 -6.69 11.28
N GLY A 79 -15.03 -6.20 10.07
CA GLY A 79 -15.82 -6.57 8.89
C GLY A 79 -15.52 -7.98 8.38
N GLU A 80 -16.05 -8.30 7.21
CA GLU A 80 -15.85 -9.60 6.57
C GLU A 80 -14.46 -9.71 5.93
N ASN A 81 -13.93 -10.95 5.86
CA ASN A 81 -12.66 -11.29 5.18
C ASN A 81 -11.44 -10.49 5.66
N VAL A 82 -11.44 -10.02 6.91
CA VAL A 82 -10.32 -9.30 7.50
C VAL A 82 -9.15 -10.27 7.77
N TYR A 83 -7.93 -9.82 7.49
CA TYR A 83 -6.71 -10.49 7.92
C TYR A 83 -6.05 -9.68 9.03
N VAL A 84 -5.76 -10.35 10.15
CA VAL A 84 -5.01 -9.75 11.28
C VAL A 84 -3.78 -10.61 11.56
N GLY A 85 -2.60 -10.05 11.36
CA GLY A 85 -1.32 -10.71 11.55
C GLY A 85 -0.95 -10.87 13.04
N ALA A 86 0.14 -11.57 13.30
CA ALA A 86 0.66 -11.78 14.65
C ALA A 86 1.10 -10.44 15.28
N PHE A 87 0.88 -10.30 16.60
CA PHE A 87 1.28 -9.13 17.38
C PHE A 87 0.67 -7.80 16.89
N VAL A 88 -0.46 -7.88 16.22
CA VAL A 88 -1.30 -6.71 15.96
C VAL A 88 -2.06 -6.39 17.24
N VAL A 89 -2.12 -5.10 17.58
CA VAL A 89 -2.94 -4.58 18.69
C VAL A 89 -4.03 -3.72 18.08
N ILE A 90 -5.28 -3.98 18.46
CA ILE A 90 -6.47 -3.21 18.05
C ILE A 90 -7.18 -2.75 19.32
N GLY A 91 -7.25 -1.44 19.49
CA GLY A 91 -7.83 -0.78 20.66
C GLY A 91 -9.34 -0.80 20.75
N ALA A 92 -9.86 -0.09 21.74
CA ALA A 92 -11.29 -0.04 22.03
C ALA A 92 -12.06 0.74 20.94
N ASN A 93 -13.31 0.29 20.66
CA ASN A 93 -14.24 0.91 19.72
C ASN A 93 -13.72 1.05 18.27
N VAL A 94 -12.61 0.41 17.93
CA VAL A 94 -12.06 0.41 16.56
C VAL A 94 -13.06 -0.23 15.61
N VAL A 95 -13.23 0.37 14.42
CA VAL A 95 -14.09 -0.18 13.36
C VAL A 95 -13.21 -0.47 12.14
N ILE A 96 -13.10 -1.75 11.78
CA ILE A 96 -12.37 -2.23 10.61
C ILE A 96 -13.39 -2.67 9.56
N GLY A 97 -13.28 -2.12 8.36
CA GLY A 97 -14.12 -2.47 7.22
C GLY A 97 -13.86 -3.86 6.65
N ASN A 98 -14.55 -4.17 5.55
CA ASN A 98 -14.45 -5.46 4.87
C ASN A 98 -13.13 -5.58 4.08
N ASN A 99 -12.62 -6.81 3.94
CA ASN A 99 -11.42 -7.16 3.16
C ASN A 99 -10.13 -6.45 3.61
N VAL A 100 -10.11 -5.79 4.77
CA VAL A 100 -8.94 -5.10 5.30
C VAL A 100 -7.85 -6.11 5.64
N LYS A 101 -6.60 -5.76 5.35
CA LYS A 101 -5.42 -6.59 5.66
C LYS A 101 -4.50 -5.83 6.60
N ILE A 102 -4.34 -6.34 7.82
CA ILE A 102 -3.50 -5.74 8.87
C ILE A 102 -2.33 -6.69 9.12
N TYR A 103 -1.13 -6.26 8.78
CA TYR A 103 0.07 -7.07 8.92
C TYR A 103 0.70 -6.92 10.31
N ALA A 104 1.59 -7.86 10.63
CA ALA A 104 2.18 -8.04 11.95
C ALA A 104 2.76 -6.77 12.58
N ASN A 105 2.75 -6.70 13.92
CA ASN A 105 3.31 -5.60 14.72
C ASN A 105 2.67 -4.22 14.48
N THR A 106 1.50 -4.17 13.87
CA THR A 106 0.70 -2.96 13.71
C THR A 106 -0.03 -2.65 15.00
N VAL A 107 -0.12 -1.37 15.36
CA VAL A 107 -0.92 -0.89 16.49
C VAL A 107 -1.96 0.08 15.94
N ILE A 108 -3.21 -0.19 16.23
CA ILE A 108 -4.36 0.66 15.94
C ILE A 108 -4.96 1.03 17.27
N ASP A 109 -4.88 2.29 17.63
CA ASP A 109 -5.31 2.82 18.92
C ASP A 109 -6.84 2.98 18.96
N ASP A 110 -7.37 3.48 20.09
CA ASP A 110 -8.81 3.53 20.35
C ASP A 110 -9.56 4.44 19.34
N ASP A 111 -10.85 4.15 19.13
CA ASP A 111 -11.79 4.94 18.32
C ASP A 111 -11.39 5.14 16.84
N VAL A 112 -10.42 4.37 16.33
CA VAL A 112 -9.96 4.43 14.93
C VAL A 112 -10.96 3.77 14.00
N VAL A 113 -11.13 4.35 12.81
CA VAL A 113 -11.93 3.75 11.72
C VAL A 113 -11.03 3.47 10.51
N VAL A 114 -11.09 2.25 9.98
CA VAL A 114 -10.39 1.83 8.76
C VAL A 114 -11.40 1.35 7.73
N GLY A 115 -11.44 2.01 6.58
CA GLY A 115 -12.38 1.69 5.50
C GLY A 115 -12.02 0.43 4.72
N ASP A 116 -12.99 -0.06 3.94
CA ASP A 116 -12.93 -1.30 3.17
C ASP A 116 -11.73 -1.39 2.23
N ASP A 117 -11.27 -2.62 1.96
CA ASP A 117 -10.20 -2.93 1.01
C ASP A 117 -8.85 -2.26 1.31
N THR A 118 -8.67 -1.74 2.53
CA THR A 118 -7.43 -1.07 2.95
C THR A 118 -6.38 -2.09 3.39
N VAL A 119 -5.13 -1.80 3.05
CA VAL A 119 -3.96 -2.61 3.42
C VAL A 119 -3.08 -1.81 4.37
N VAL A 120 -2.89 -2.35 5.57
CA VAL A 120 -2.04 -1.78 6.62
C VAL A 120 -0.84 -2.70 6.80
N TYR A 121 0.32 -2.30 6.27
CA TYR A 121 1.54 -3.10 6.33
C TYR A 121 2.15 -3.14 7.73
N ALA A 122 3.14 -4.04 7.88
CA ALA A 122 3.73 -4.35 9.17
C ALA A 122 4.32 -3.12 9.89
N GLY A 123 4.09 -3.03 11.19
CA GLY A 123 4.66 -2.01 12.03
C GLY A 123 4.04 -0.62 11.94
N VAL A 124 2.93 -0.46 11.21
CA VAL A 124 2.16 0.80 11.16
C VAL A 124 1.61 1.14 12.55
N LYS A 125 1.57 2.44 12.88
CA LYS A 125 0.96 2.96 14.10
C LYS A 125 -0.12 3.96 13.71
N ILE A 126 -1.34 3.75 14.18
CA ILE A 126 -2.48 4.65 13.96
C ILE A 126 -2.97 5.11 15.32
N TYR A 127 -2.86 6.40 15.57
CA TYR A 127 -3.24 7.01 16.84
C TYR A 127 -4.76 7.11 16.99
N GLU A 128 -5.18 7.32 18.24
CA GLU A 128 -6.57 7.44 18.65
C GLU A 128 -7.41 8.35 17.76
N GLY A 129 -8.64 7.96 17.47
CA GLY A 129 -9.64 8.74 16.75
C GLY A 129 -9.38 8.93 15.25
N CYS A 130 -8.26 8.45 14.70
CA CYS A 130 -7.94 8.61 13.28
C CYS A 130 -8.92 7.88 12.36
N ARG A 131 -9.14 8.45 11.16
CA ARG A 131 -9.99 7.86 10.13
C ARG A 131 -9.21 7.59 8.86
N ILE A 132 -9.08 6.32 8.51
CA ILE A 132 -8.46 5.84 7.27
C ILE A 132 -9.57 5.50 6.28
N GLY A 133 -9.52 6.07 5.09
CA GLY A 133 -10.49 5.80 4.03
C GLY A 133 -10.42 4.38 3.49
N ALA A 134 -11.32 4.07 2.55
CA ALA A 134 -11.30 2.80 1.83
C ALA A 134 -10.19 2.76 0.76
N ARG A 135 -9.71 1.56 0.43
CA ARG A 135 -8.71 1.29 -0.62
C ARG A 135 -7.38 2.03 -0.40
N CYS A 136 -7.05 2.34 0.84
CA CYS A 136 -5.77 2.92 1.22
C CYS A 136 -4.69 1.85 1.33
N MET A 137 -3.44 2.29 1.18
CA MET A 137 -2.27 1.45 1.39
C MET A 137 -1.30 2.19 2.32
N LEU A 138 -1.19 1.71 3.57
CA LEU A 138 -0.26 2.25 4.56
C LEU A 138 0.98 1.38 4.58
N HIS A 139 2.12 1.90 4.09
CA HIS A 139 3.37 1.16 4.03
C HIS A 139 3.99 0.96 5.42
N ALA A 140 4.90 -0.02 5.50
CA ALA A 140 5.53 -0.40 6.76
C ALA A 140 6.18 0.79 7.48
N GLY A 141 5.95 0.88 8.79
CA GLY A 141 6.50 1.93 9.65
C GLY A 141 5.80 3.30 9.56
N VAL A 142 4.76 3.43 8.75
CA VAL A 142 3.95 4.67 8.70
C VAL A 142 3.33 4.94 10.06
N VAL A 143 3.34 6.20 10.48
CA VAL A 143 2.65 6.72 11.65
C VAL A 143 1.58 7.71 11.20
N VAL A 144 0.34 7.52 11.66
CA VAL A 144 -0.80 8.39 11.36
C VAL A 144 -1.34 8.96 12.67
N GLY A 145 -1.60 10.26 12.69
CA GLY A 145 -2.21 10.94 13.84
C GLY A 145 -1.23 11.39 14.92
N SER A 146 0.08 11.33 14.67
CA SER A 146 1.06 11.92 15.61
C SER A 146 0.91 13.43 15.66
N ASP A 147 1.16 14.00 16.85
CA ASP A 147 1.13 15.44 17.05
C ASP A 147 2.01 16.20 16.04
N GLY A 148 1.49 17.30 15.52
CA GLY A 148 2.25 18.27 14.78
C GLY A 148 3.20 19.07 15.67
N PHE A 149 4.06 19.90 15.07
CA PHE A 149 4.95 20.80 15.79
C PHE A 149 4.18 22.06 16.22
N GLY A 150 3.50 21.98 17.37
CA GLY A 150 2.79 23.11 17.97
C GLY A 150 3.38 23.43 19.35
N HIS A 151 4.02 24.61 19.49
CA HIS A 151 4.54 25.10 20.76
C HIS A 151 4.21 26.57 20.93
N ALA A 152 3.74 26.96 22.12
CA ALA A 152 3.48 28.34 22.49
C ALA A 152 4.60 28.83 23.42
N PRO A 153 5.33 29.92 23.11
CA PRO A 153 6.27 30.52 24.05
C PRO A 153 5.51 31.27 25.15
N ASP A 154 6.00 31.18 26.40
CA ASP A 154 5.56 32.03 27.48
C ASP A 154 6.37 33.36 27.55
N ALA A 155 6.05 34.21 28.54
CA ALA A 155 6.70 35.49 28.69
C ALA A 155 8.19 35.37 29.08
N GLU A 156 8.57 34.24 29.64
CA GLU A 156 9.95 33.90 30.04
C GLU A 156 10.75 33.22 28.94
N GLY A 157 10.12 32.94 27.79
CA GLY A 157 10.75 32.28 26.62
C GLY A 157 10.79 30.75 26.69
N HIS A 158 10.07 30.11 27.60
CA HIS A 158 9.88 28.67 27.59
C HIS A 158 8.80 28.25 26.60
N TYR A 159 8.98 27.09 26.00
CA TYR A 159 8.03 26.54 25.01
C TYR A 159 7.11 25.49 25.65
N HIS A 160 5.82 25.76 25.63
CA HIS A 160 4.79 24.82 26.07
C HIS A 160 4.19 24.09 24.86
N LYS A 161 4.21 22.77 24.89
CA LYS A 161 3.59 21.95 23.82
C LYS A 161 2.08 22.19 23.78
N ILE A 162 1.56 22.45 22.59
CA ILE A 162 0.10 22.52 22.35
C ILE A 162 -0.36 21.11 21.99
N PRO A 163 -1.23 20.46 22.78
CA PRO A 163 -1.83 19.17 22.41
C PRO A 163 -2.61 19.27 21.10
N GLN A 164 -2.43 18.31 20.23
CA GLN A 164 -3.16 18.22 18.97
C GLN A 164 -4.37 17.30 19.16
N ILE A 165 -5.55 17.86 19.45
CA ILE A 165 -6.79 17.12 19.73
C ILE A 165 -7.78 17.13 18.55
N GLY A 166 -7.32 17.44 17.34
CA GLY A 166 -8.09 17.44 16.11
C GLY A 166 -7.57 16.40 15.12
N ASN A 167 -8.50 15.78 14.39
CA ASN A 167 -8.24 14.85 13.29
C ASN A 167 -8.47 15.53 11.95
#